data_1e5a8263a50b796ec6be34779f0493d8
#
_entry.id   1e5a8263a50b796ec6be34779f0493d8
#
_cell.length_a   1.000
_cell.length_b   1.000
_cell.length_c   1.000
_cell.angle_alpha   90.00
_cell.angle_beta   90.00
_cell.angle_gamma   90.00
#
_symmetry.space_group_name_H-M   'P 1'
#
loop_
_entity.id
_entity.type
_entity.pdbx_description
1 polymer ?
#
loop_
_entity_poly.entity_id
_entity_poly.type
_entity_poly.pdbx_seq_one_letter_code
_entity_poly.pdbx_strand_id
1 'polypeptide(L)'
;MNGQSKQRGSALIEFAGSMILLAVMFAGIFEIGYSFYAYGTLVTAVRAGARYAALQPRGTAVDPAAAASVAKAVRNLVVYGDPAPGDGSKPLVPGLMTDHVEVISSPDASTVSLRGFEVDALFMKVKLDGRPTVTFPVTGSVE
;
A
#
# COMPACT_ATOMS: atom_id res chain seq x y z
N MET A 1 -3.19 11.37 61.92
CA MET A 1 -3.96 11.58 60.66
C MET A 1 -3.09 11.60 59.41
N ASN A 2 -2.17 10.62 59.16
CA ASN A 2 -1.23 10.66 58.00
C ASN A 2 -1.26 9.42 57.11
N GLY A 3 -2.25 8.53 57.25
CA GLY A 3 -2.33 7.30 56.44
C GLY A 3 -2.96 7.51 55.02
N GLN A 4 -3.91 8.43 54.89
CA GLN A 4 -4.66 8.62 53.66
C GLN A 4 -3.88 9.31 52.54
N SER A 5 -2.90 10.17 52.87
CA SER A 5 -2.07 10.84 51.86
C SER A 5 -1.08 9.88 51.20
N LYS A 6 -0.54 8.90 51.90
CA LYS A 6 0.36 7.86 51.41
C LYS A 6 -0.38 6.89 50.47
N GLN A 7 -1.64 6.53 50.76
CA GLN A 7 -2.45 5.66 49.91
C GLN A 7 -2.82 6.33 48.58
N ARG A 8 -3.11 7.63 48.57
CA ARG A 8 -3.38 8.40 47.35
C ARG A 8 -2.17 8.47 46.43
N GLY A 9 -0.97 8.62 46.99
CA GLY A 9 0.28 8.64 46.20
C GLY A 9 0.58 7.27 45.57
N SER A 10 0.35 6.16 46.30
CA SER A 10 0.52 4.82 45.75
C SER A 10 -0.44 4.53 44.60
N ALA A 11 -1.71 4.88 44.73
CA ALA A 11 -2.73 4.71 43.69
C ALA A 11 -2.41 5.51 42.42
N LEU A 12 -1.84 6.72 42.54
CA LEU A 12 -1.43 7.53 41.41
C LEU A 12 -0.28 6.91 40.63
N ILE A 13 0.71 6.35 41.33
CA ILE A 13 1.85 5.66 40.72
C ILE A 13 1.39 4.40 39.98
N GLU A 14 0.48 3.64 40.57
CA GLU A 14 -0.09 2.43 40.02
C GLU A 14 -0.94 2.73 38.76
N PHE A 15 -1.75 3.80 38.84
CA PHE A 15 -2.49 4.31 37.70
C PHE A 15 -1.57 4.78 36.57
N ALA A 16 -0.52 5.55 36.88
CA ALA A 16 0.44 6.00 35.89
C ALA A 16 1.16 4.82 35.20
N GLY A 17 1.55 3.80 35.96
CA GLY A 17 2.14 2.58 35.41
C GLY A 17 1.18 1.82 34.49
N SER A 18 -0.08 1.70 34.89
CA SER A 18 -1.13 1.08 34.07
C SER A 18 -1.41 1.85 32.79
N MET A 19 -1.38 3.18 32.82
CA MET A 19 -1.56 4.02 31.64
C MET A 19 -0.45 3.86 30.63
N ILE A 20 0.81 3.72 31.07
CA ILE A 20 1.95 3.48 30.18
C ILE A 20 1.78 2.12 29.49
N LEU A 21 1.44 1.07 30.24
CA LEU A 21 1.21 -0.25 29.69
C LEU A 21 0.09 -0.24 28.65
N LEU A 22 -1.02 0.43 28.97
CA LEU A 22 -2.15 0.58 28.07
C LEU A 22 -1.76 1.33 26.79
N ALA A 23 -1.01 2.41 26.90
CA ALA A 23 -0.54 3.19 25.76
C ALA A 23 0.34 2.36 24.81
N VAL A 24 1.24 1.54 25.36
CA VAL A 24 2.09 0.62 24.57
C VAL A 24 1.24 -0.42 23.84
N MET A 25 0.24 -0.99 24.51
CA MET A 25 -0.68 -1.94 23.88
C MET A 25 -1.48 -1.30 22.74
N PHE A 26 -2.03 -0.10 22.93
CA PHE A 26 -2.74 0.62 21.87
C PHE A 26 -1.83 0.98 20.69
N ALA A 27 -0.60 1.42 20.97
CA ALA A 27 0.36 1.70 19.92
C ALA A 27 0.66 0.44 19.08
N GLY A 28 0.83 -0.72 19.70
CA GLY A 28 1.04 -1.99 18.99
C GLY A 28 -0.17 -2.40 18.13
N ILE A 29 -1.39 -2.26 18.64
CA ILE A 29 -2.61 -2.56 17.87
C ILE A 29 -2.73 -1.61 16.68
N PHE A 30 -2.47 -0.32 16.88
CA PHE A 30 -2.52 0.68 15.82
C PHE A 30 -1.49 0.39 14.71
N GLU A 31 -0.27 0.03 15.09
CA GLU A 31 0.82 -0.33 14.19
C GLU A 31 0.44 -1.47 13.24
N ILE A 32 -0.08 -2.56 13.82
CA ILE A 32 -0.52 -3.73 13.06
C ILE A 32 -1.71 -3.35 12.17
N GLY A 33 -2.70 -2.67 12.72
CA GLY A 33 -3.89 -2.26 11.99
C GLY A 33 -3.57 -1.37 10.77
N TYR A 34 -2.67 -0.39 10.95
CA TYR A 34 -2.22 0.47 9.86
C TYR A 34 -1.47 -0.32 8.77
N SER A 35 -0.60 -1.25 9.16
CA SER A 35 0.13 -2.10 8.23
C SER A 35 -0.81 -2.96 7.39
N PHE A 36 -1.82 -3.56 7.99
CA PHE A 36 -2.87 -4.31 7.27
C PHE A 36 -3.70 -3.43 6.34
N TYR A 37 -4.09 -2.24 6.79
CA TYR A 37 -4.81 -1.28 5.97
C TYR A 37 -3.99 -0.88 4.74
N ALA A 38 -2.74 -0.50 4.92
CA ALA A 38 -1.84 -0.11 3.85
C ALA A 38 -1.65 -1.27 2.85
N TYR A 39 -1.39 -2.49 3.34
CA TYR A 39 -1.24 -3.66 2.49
C TYR A 39 -2.53 -3.98 1.69
N GLY A 40 -3.69 -3.94 2.33
CA GLY A 40 -4.99 -4.15 1.66
C GLY A 40 -5.25 -3.13 0.56
N THR A 41 -4.92 -1.86 0.82
CA THR A 41 -5.00 -0.78 -0.17
C THR A 41 -4.09 -1.05 -1.37
N LEU A 42 -2.84 -1.44 -1.12
CA LEU A 42 -1.86 -1.77 -2.17
C LEU A 42 -2.30 -2.97 -3.01
N VAL A 43 -2.82 -4.03 -2.40
CA VAL A 43 -3.35 -5.20 -3.12
C VAL A 43 -4.49 -4.79 -4.05
N THR A 44 -5.41 -3.95 -3.58
CA THR A 44 -6.52 -3.46 -4.38
C THR A 44 -6.05 -2.57 -5.54
N ALA A 45 -5.12 -1.67 -5.28
CA ALA A 45 -4.53 -0.79 -6.29
C ALA A 45 -3.77 -1.57 -7.38
N VAL A 46 -2.94 -2.55 -6.98
CA VAL A 46 -2.20 -3.40 -7.94
C VAL A 46 -3.16 -4.24 -8.79
N ARG A 47 -4.25 -4.77 -8.21
CA ARG A 47 -5.31 -5.45 -8.97
C ARG A 47 -5.98 -4.55 -9.99
N ALA A 48 -6.32 -3.33 -9.59
CA ALA A 48 -6.92 -2.34 -10.49
C ALA A 48 -5.96 -2.01 -11.65
N GLY A 49 -4.68 -1.79 -11.34
CA GLY A 49 -3.64 -1.54 -12.34
C GLY A 49 -3.46 -2.70 -13.32
N ALA A 50 -3.36 -3.94 -12.83
CA ALA A 50 -3.21 -5.12 -13.67
C ALA A 50 -4.44 -5.38 -14.56
N ARG A 51 -5.65 -5.16 -14.01
CA ARG A 51 -6.88 -5.23 -14.80
C ARG A 51 -6.93 -4.14 -15.88
N TYR A 52 -6.53 -2.92 -15.54
CA TYR A 52 -6.48 -1.83 -16.51
C TYR A 52 -5.52 -2.15 -17.67
N ALA A 53 -4.32 -2.67 -17.36
CA ALA A 53 -3.36 -3.10 -18.36
C ALA A 53 -3.89 -4.24 -19.26
N ALA A 54 -4.59 -5.22 -18.69
CA ALA A 54 -5.14 -6.38 -19.40
C ALA A 54 -6.30 -6.01 -20.34
N LEU A 55 -6.98 -4.90 -20.10
CA LEU A 55 -8.10 -4.42 -20.94
C LEU A 55 -7.64 -3.58 -22.14
N GLN A 56 -6.34 -3.27 -22.24
CA GLN A 56 -5.82 -2.51 -23.37
C GLN A 56 -5.81 -3.37 -24.66
N PRO A 57 -5.99 -2.74 -25.83
CA PRO A 57 -5.93 -3.45 -27.11
C PRO A 57 -4.61 -4.21 -27.29
N ARG A 58 -4.64 -5.42 -27.86
CA ARG A 58 -3.44 -6.27 -28.05
C ARG A 58 -2.30 -5.59 -28.79
N GLY A 59 -2.60 -4.71 -29.73
CA GLY A 59 -1.60 -3.93 -30.47
C GLY A 59 -0.77 -3.00 -29.57
N THR A 60 -1.28 -2.65 -28.41
CA THR A 60 -0.60 -1.76 -27.45
C THR A 60 0.68 -2.38 -26.86
N ALA A 61 0.70 -3.69 -26.68
CA ALA A 61 1.88 -4.40 -26.16
C ALA A 61 3.02 -4.51 -27.22
N VAL A 62 2.69 -4.37 -28.51
CA VAL A 62 3.64 -4.49 -29.62
C VAL A 62 4.23 -3.14 -29.99
N ASP A 63 3.46 -2.04 -29.81
CA ASP A 63 3.96 -0.68 -30.01
C ASP A 63 4.63 -0.15 -28.72
N PRO A 64 5.96 0.10 -28.75
CA PRO A 64 6.71 0.57 -27.58
C PRO A 64 6.17 1.89 -27.02
N ALA A 65 5.69 2.81 -27.87
CA ALA A 65 5.16 4.10 -27.41
C ALA A 65 3.81 3.94 -26.71
N ALA A 66 2.95 3.11 -27.26
CA ALA A 66 1.67 2.79 -26.65
C ALA A 66 1.86 1.99 -25.34
N ALA A 67 2.77 1.02 -25.32
CA ALA A 67 3.11 0.26 -24.13
C ALA A 67 3.65 1.16 -22.99
N ALA A 68 4.52 2.13 -23.31
CA ALA A 68 5.03 3.09 -22.34
C ALA A 68 3.92 3.99 -21.76
N SER A 69 2.97 4.43 -22.59
CA SER A 69 1.85 5.26 -22.16
C SER A 69 0.92 4.49 -21.22
N VAL A 70 0.62 3.23 -21.52
CA VAL A 70 -0.19 2.35 -20.68
C VAL A 70 0.55 2.05 -19.36
N ALA A 71 1.84 1.75 -19.42
CA ALA A 71 2.63 1.51 -18.21
C ALA A 71 2.64 2.75 -17.29
N LYS A 72 2.71 3.96 -17.85
CA LYS A 72 2.59 5.20 -17.09
C LYS A 72 1.20 5.34 -16.45
N ALA A 73 0.13 5.10 -17.20
CA ALA A 73 -1.23 5.16 -16.68
C ALA A 73 -1.47 4.12 -15.57
N VAL A 74 -0.93 2.90 -15.72
CA VAL A 74 -0.99 1.85 -14.70
C VAL A 74 -0.26 2.26 -13.43
N ARG A 75 0.96 2.81 -13.54
CA ARG A 75 1.71 3.31 -12.38
C ARG A 75 0.94 4.41 -11.66
N ASN A 76 0.39 5.36 -12.39
CA ASN A 76 -0.44 6.42 -11.83
C ASN A 76 -1.67 5.86 -11.11
N LEU A 77 -2.37 4.91 -11.74
CA LEU A 77 -3.55 4.26 -11.15
C LEU A 77 -3.21 3.53 -9.84
N VAL A 78 -2.07 2.85 -9.78
CA VAL A 78 -1.62 2.16 -8.56
C VAL A 78 -1.25 3.14 -7.46
N VAL A 79 -0.60 4.25 -7.81
CA VAL A 79 -0.12 5.23 -6.81
C VAL A 79 -1.22 6.16 -6.36
N TYR A 80 -2.01 6.69 -7.29
CA TYR A 80 -2.98 7.77 -7.02
C TYR A 80 -4.44 7.32 -7.09
N GLY A 81 -4.72 6.11 -7.59
CA GLY A 81 -6.10 5.65 -7.85
C GLY A 81 -6.70 6.22 -9.14
N ASP A 82 -5.93 6.97 -9.92
CA ASP A 82 -6.34 7.61 -11.17
C ASP A 82 -5.25 7.39 -12.24
N PRO A 83 -5.58 6.94 -13.47
CA PRO A 83 -4.61 6.79 -14.55
C PRO A 83 -4.03 8.13 -15.05
N ALA A 84 -4.75 9.24 -14.84
CA ALA A 84 -4.36 10.60 -15.24
C ALA A 84 -4.53 11.58 -14.07
N PRO A 85 -3.70 11.45 -13.01
CA PRO A 85 -3.84 12.25 -11.80
C PRO A 85 -3.62 13.74 -12.11
N GLY A 86 -4.47 14.59 -11.53
CA GLY A 86 -4.33 16.04 -11.60
C GLY A 86 -3.22 16.57 -10.68
N ASP A 87 -2.88 17.85 -10.85
CA ASP A 87 -1.91 18.54 -10.00
C ASP A 87 -2.37 18.49 -8.52
N GLY A 88 -1.48 18.04 -7.65
CA GLY A 88 -1.76 17.92 -6.21
C GLY A 88 -2.39 16.59 -5.78
N SER A 89 -2.53 15.62 -6.67
CA SER A 89 -2.98 14.27 -6.30
C SER A 89 -2.06 13.64 -5.25
N LYS A 90 -2.67 13.07 -4.20
CA LYS A 90 -1.93 12.40 -3.12
C LYS A 90 -1.86 10.90 -3.38
N PRO A 91 -0.74 10.24 -3.05
CA PRO A 91 -0.64 8.80 -3.16
C PRO A 91 -1.62 8.11 -2.19
N LEU A 92 -2.16 6.95 -2.61
CA LEU A 92 -3.09 6.13 -1.82
C LEU A 92 -2.47 5.65 -0.50
N VAL A 93 -1.16 5.38 -0.53
CA VAL A 93 -0.37 5.06 0.67
C VAL A 93 0.79 6.05 0.75
N PRO A 94 1.02 6.69 1.91
CA PRO A 94 2.12 7.62 2.09
C PRO A 94 3.47 7.00 1.69
N GLY A 95 4.29 7.77 0.96
CA GLY A 95 5.60 7.31 0.50
C GLY A 95 5.59 6.44 -0.77
N LEU A 96 4.43 6.03 -1.28
CA LEU A 96 4.35 5.28 -2.53
C LEU A 96 4.62 6.20 -3.73
N MET A 97 5.54 5.79 -4.59
CA MET A 97 5.92 6.50 -5.81
C MET A 97 5.74 5.60 -7.04
N THR A 98 5.66 6.20 -8.21
CA THR A 98 5.53 5.49 -9.49
C THR A 98 6.70 4.55 -9.76
N ASP A 99 7.88 4.85 -9.25
CA ASP A 99 9.10 4.05 -9.42
C ASP A 99 9.07 2.73 -8.63
N HIS A 100 8.23 2.65 -7.60
CA HIS A 100 7.99 1.41 -6.87
C HIS A 100 7.09 0.44 -7.63
N VAL A 101 6.43 0.88 -8.71
CA VAL A 101 5.49 0.06 -9.48
C VAL A 101 6.16 -0.49 -10.73
N GLU A 102 6.34 -1.80 -10.76
CA GLU A 102 6.81 -2.52 -11.92
C GLU A 102 5.63 -3.05 -12.73
N VAL A 103 5.65 -2.77 -14.03
CA VAL A 103 4.63 -3.22 -14.99
C VAL A 103 5.31 -4.04 -16.06
N ILE A 104 4.94 -5.30 -16.17
CA ILE A 104 5.42 -6.22 -17.20
C ILE A 104 4.21 -6.59 -18.05
N SER A 105 4.17 -6.11 -19.29
CA SER A 105 3.12 -6.44 -20.25
C SER A 105 3.65 -7.41 -21.30
N SER A 106 2.99 -8.55 -21.42
CA SER A 106 3.24 -9.56 -22.44
C SER A 106 2.00 -9.68 -23.33
N PRO A 107 2.08 -10.26 -24.54
CA PRO A 107 0.92 -10.47 -25.41
C PRO A 107 -0.22 -11.26 -24.74
N ASP A 108 0.10 -12.16 -23.81
CA ASP A 108 -0.83 -13.07 -23.17
C ASP A 108 -1.26 -12.63 -21.76
N ALA A 109 -0.43 -11.84 -21.07
CA ALA A 109 -0.68 -11.45 -19.69
C ALA A 109 -0.04 -10.11 -19.32
N SER A 110 -0.68 -9.40 -18.39
CA SER A 110 -0.13 -8.21 -17.77
C SER A 110 0.10 -8.46 -16.28
N THR A 111 1.35 -8.26 -15.85
CA THR A 111 1.75 -8.42 -14.45
C THR A 111 2.13 -7.05 -13.86
N VAL A 112 1.56 -6.75 -12.72
CA VAL A 112 1.91 -5.55 -11.94
C VAL A 112 2.37 -5.99 -10.57
N SER A 113 3.53 -5.47 -10.16
CA SER A 113 4.14 -5.75 -8.86
C SER A 113 4.72 -4.49 -8.22
N LEU A 114 4.93 -4.55 -6.91
CA LEU A 114 5.64 -3.51 -6.17
C LEU A 114 7.07 -3.96 -5.88
N ARG A 115 8.02 -3.05 -6.05
CA ARG A 115 9.43 -3.26 -5.71
C ARG A 115 9.98 -2.15 -4.83
N GLY A 116 10.77 -2.55 -3.83
CA GLY A 116 11.53 -1.62 -3.00
C GLY A 116 10.68 -0.65 -2.19
N PHE A 117 9.39 -0.95 -1.98
CA PHE A 117 8.51 -0.12 -1.17
C PHE A 117 8.49 -0.61 0.28
N GLU A 118 8.60 0.34 1.20
CA GLU A 118 8.49 0.10 2.64
C GLU A 118 7.26 0.84 3.17
N VAL A 119 6.39 0.13 3.86
CA VAL A 119 5.30 0.76 4.62
C VAL A 119 5.90 1.24 5.92
N ASP A 120 5.99 2.55 6.08
CA ASP A 120 6.38 3.19 7.33
C ASP A 120 5.15 3.28 8.24
N ALA A 121 5.11 2.45 9.25
CA ALA A 121 4.20 2.58 10.36
C ALA A 121 4.92 3.33 11.52
N LEU A 122 4.28 3.48 12.67
CA LEU A 122 4.78 4.36 13.73
C LEU A 122 6.15 3.91 14.29
N PHE A 123 6.35 2.60 14.45
CA PHE A 123 7.55 2.00 15.06
C PHE A 123 8.18 0.91 14.19
N MET A 124 7.46 0.40 13.19
CA MET A 124 7.93 -0.67 12.32
C MET A 124 7.92 -0.25 10.85
N LYS A 125 8.93 -0.74 10.12
CA LYS A 125 8.99 -0.64 8.66
C LYS A 125 8.77 -2.03 8.08
N VAL A 126 7.73 -2.18 7.26
CA VAL A 126 7.43 -3.42 6.58
C VAL A 126 7.89 -3.31 5.14
N LYS A 127 8.94 -4.05 4.78
CA LYS A 127 9.45 -4.11 3.41
C LYS A 127 8.52 -4.96 2.55
N LEU A 128 8.07 -4.38 1.45
CA LEU A 128 7.28 -5.04 0.42
C LEU A 128 8.14 -5.12 -0.84
N ASP A 129 8.85 -6.24 -1.00
CA ASP A 129 9.67 -6.50 -2.18
C ASP A 129 9.04 -7.63 -3.00
N GLY A 130 8.65 -7.30 -4.25
CA GLY A 130 7.96 -8.22 -5.14
C GLY A 130 6.52 -8.59 -4.71
N ARG A 131 5.95 -7.94 -3.70
CA ARG A 131 4.56 -8.16 -3.24
C ARG A 131 3.86 -6.85 -2.91
N PRO A 132 2.55 -6.73 -3.19
CA PRO A 132 1.70 -7.67 -3.92
C PRO A 132 2.07 -7.76 -5.40
N THR A 133 1.93 -8.96 -5.99
CA THR A 133 2.07 -9.21 -7.43
C THR A 133 0.76 -9.76 -7.95
N VAL A 134 0.25 -9.20 -9.02
CA VAL A 134 -1.00 -9.63 -9.66
C VAL A 134 -0.79 -9.75 -11.16
N THR A 135 -1.19 -10.89 -11.72
CA THR A 135 -1.16 -11.18 -13.15
C THR A 135 -2.58 -11.38 -13.65
N PHE A 136 -2.94 -10.65 -14.69
CA PHE A 136 -4.20 -10.88 -15.42
C PHE A 136 -3.90 -11.33 -16.84
N PRO A 137 -4.60 -12.36 -17.34
CA PRO A 137 -4.54 -12.72 -18.75
C PRO A 137 -5.14 -11.59 -19.59
N VAL A 138 -4.53 -11.32 -20.74
CA VAL A 138 -5.06 -10.36 -21.70
C VAL A 138 -6.28 -11.00 -22.38
N THR A 139 -7.45 -10.44 -22.13
CA THR A 139 -8.72 -10.97 -22.66
C THR A 139 -8.77 -10.76 -24.17
N GLY A 140 -8.75 -11.82 -24.96
CA GLY A 140 -8.88 -11.73 -26.42
C GLY A 140 -8.24 -12.90 -27.18
N SER A 141 -7.97 -14.05 -26.56
CA SER A 141 -7.75 -15.31 -27.29
C SER A 141 -9.02 -16.13 -27.32
N VAL A 142 -9.94 -15.73 -28.21
CA VAL A 142 -10.87 -16.70 -28.78
C VAL A 142 -10.40 -16.87 -30.21
N GLU A 143 -9.88 -18.06 -30.50
CA GLU A 143 -9.76 -18.54 -31.87
C GLU A 143 -11.12 -18.50 -32.58
#